data_c5648b7a99f3e8e0f54c1bb6f8bc49ef
#
_entry.id   c5648b7a99f3e8e0f54c1bb6f8bc49ef
#
_cell.length_a   1.000
_cell.length_b   1.000
_cell.length_c   1.000
_cell.angle_alpha   90.00
_cell.angle_beta   90.00
_cell.angle_gamma   90.00
#
_symmetry.space_group_name_H-M   'P 1'
#
loop_
_entity.id
_entity.type
_entity.pdbx_description
1 polymer ?
#
loop_
_entity_poly.entity_id
_entity_poly.type
_entity_poly.pdbx_seq_one_letter_code
_entity_poly.pdbx_strand_id
1 'polypeptide(L)'
;MPPRLRVLFVCLGNICRSPTAEVVFRDTATRAGLKGLAVDSAGTGEWHVGNPPDWRAIEHARRRGYELAHLRARQVGRRDFADFDYVFAMDRSNLAVLTALRPADCTGHLGLFLDGAPELAMRDVPDPYDGGPEAFERMLDLIEAASRAWVRTLAPRLT
;
A
#
# COMPACT_ATOMS: atom_id res chain seq x y z
N MET A 1 -7.36 -19.00 11.97
CA MET A 1 -6.29 -19.46 11.06
C MET A 1 -5.33 -18.31 10.78
N PRO A 2 -4.03 -18.54 10.84
CA PRO A 2 -3.08 -17.49 10.44
C PRO A 2 -3.21 -17.17 8.96
N PRO A 3 -2.89 -15.92 8.56
CA PRO A 3 -2.91 -15.55 7.15
C PRO A 3 -1.93 -16.39 6.33
N ARG A 4 -2.32 -16.69 5.09
CA ARG A 4 -1.43 -17.37 4.13
C ARG A 4 -0.49 -16.40 3.43
N LEU A 5 -0.88 -15.14 3.37
CA LEU A 5 -0.10 -14.10 2.71
C LEU A 5 -0.26 -12.78 3.45
N ARG A 6 0.86 -12.11 3.69
CA ARG A 6 0.90 -10.83 4.39
C ARG A 6 1.53 -9.78 3.49
N VAL A 7 0.83 -8.68 3.29
CA VAL A 7 1.23 -7.59 2.38
C VAL A 7 1.29 -6.27 3.13
N LEU A 8 2.39 -5.55 2.97
CA LEU A 8 2.61 -4.24 3.58
C LEU A 8 2.78 -3.18 2.48
N PHE A 9 2.06 -2.08 2.60
CA PHE A 9 2.22 -0.92 1.72
C PHE A 9 2.97 0.19 2.46
N VAL A 10 3.96 0.79 1.81
CA VAL A 10 4.81 1.82 2.43
C VAL A 10 4.89 3.05 1.55
N CYS A 11 4.58 4.21 2.14
CA CYS A 11 4.82 5.51 1.53
C CYS A 11 5.64 6.38 2.48
N LEU A 12 5.68 7.70 2.27
CA LEU A 12 6.48 8.57 3.12
C LEU A 12 5.85 8.76 4.51
N GLY A 13 4.62 9.28 4.57
CA GLY A 13 3.99 9.68 5.83
C GLY A 13 2.94 8.73 6.39
N ASN A 14 2.55 7.73 5.62
CA ASN A 14 1.47 6.79 5.98
C ASN A 14 0.14 7.50 6.25
N ILE A 15 -0.16 8.55 5.52
CA ILE A 15 -1.42 9.29 5.65
C ILE A 15 -2.20 9.45 4.34
N CYS A 16 -1.58 9.21 3.18
CA CYS A 16 -2.27 9.33 1.89
C CYS A 16 -2.21 8.03 1.09
N ARG A 17 -1.06 7.73 0.47
CA ARG A 17 -0.92 6.63 -0.50
C ARG A 17 -1.03 5.25 0.13
N SER A 18 -0.22 4.96 1.14
CA SER A 18 -0.18 3.62 1.72
C SER A 18 -1.46 3.23 2.46
N PRO A 19 -2.12 4.11 3.24
CA PRO A 19 -3.40 3.73 3.85
C PRO A 19 -4.50 3.51 2.80
N THR A 20 -4.49 4.29 1.71
CA THR A 20 -5.42 4.08 0.60
C THR A 20 -5.17 2.72 -0.05
N ALA A 21 -3.90 2.38 -0.33
CA ALA A 21 -3.55 1.10 -0.92
C ALA A 21 -3.95 -0.08 -0.03
N GLU A 22 -3.77 0.05 1.27
CA GLU A 22 -4.17 -0.98 2.23
C GLU A 22 -5.64 -1.34 2.09
N VAL A 23 -6.51 -0.34 2.12
CA VAL A 23 -7.95 -0.56 2.09
C VAL A 23 -8.42 -1.00 0.70
N VAL A 24 -7.93 -0.35 -0.36
CA VAL A 24 -8.31 -0.70 -1.74
C VAL A 24 -7.88 -2.13 -2.08
N PHE A 25 -6.67 -2.50 -1.73
CA PHE A 25 -6.16 -3.85 -1.99
C PHE A 25 -6.97 -4.91 -1.25
N ARG A 26 -7.21 -4.68 0.04
CA ARG A 26 -8.02 -5.60 0.85
C ARG A 26 -9.42 -5.77 0.26
N ASP A 27 -10.06 -4.67 -0.13
CA ASP A 27 -11.39 -4.69 -0.72
C ASP A 27 -11.40 -5.42 -2.06
N THR A 28 -10.41 -5.16 -2.91
CA THR A 28 -10.26 -5.81 -4.21
C THR A 28 -10.13 -7.33 -4.05
N ALA A 29 -9.29 -7.77 -3.11
CA ALA A 29 -9.11 -9.19 -2.82
C ALA A 29 -10.39 -9.84 -2.28
N THR A 30 -11.07 -9.16 -1.37
CA THR A 30 -12.33 -9.64 -0.78
C THR A 30 -13.40 -9.82 -1.87
N ARG A 31 -13.55 -8.87 -2.77
CA ARG A 31 -14.50 -8.95 -3.88
C ARG A 31 -14.17 -10.06 -4.85
N ALA A 32 -12.89 -10.41 -4.98
CA ALA A 32 -12.45 -11.54 -5.78
C ALA A 32 -12.63 -12.90 -5.07
N GLY A 33 -13.17 -12.89 -3.86
CA GLY A 33 -13.40 -14.11 -3.08
C GLY A 33 -12.15 -14.69 -2.42
N LEU A 34 -11.06 -13.95 -2.37
CA LEU A 34 -9.81 -14.43 -1.78
C LEU A 34 -9.84 -14.35 -0.26
N LYS A 35 -9.30 -15.36 0.39
CA LYS A 35 -9.21 -15.45 1.85
C LYS A 35 -7.76 -15.71 2.27
N GLY A 36 -7.46 -15.45 3.53
CA GLY A 36 -6.11 -15.71 4.05
C GLY A 36 -5.11 -14.61 3.75
N LEU A 37 -5.59 -13.40 3.44
CA LEU A 37 -4.75 -12.24 3.18
C LEU A 37 -4.78 -11.30 4.39
N ALA A 38 -3.61 -10.90 4.87
CA ALA A 38 -3.46 -9.83 5.85
C ALA A 38 -2.78 -8.65 5.17
N VAL A 39 -3.31 -7.45 5.37
CA VAL A 39 -2.80 -6.22 4.73
C VAL A 39 -2.60 -5.15 5.79
N ASP A 40 -1.50 -4.43 5.71
CA ASP A 40 -1.20 -3.31 6.60
C ASP A 40 -0.47 -2.23 5.80
N SER A 41 -0.22 -1.10 6.45
CA SER A 41 0.53 0.01 5.85
C SER A 41 1.41 0.70 6.87
N ALA A 42 2.44 1.37 6.39
CA ALA A 42 3.40 2.09 7.22
C ALA A 42 4.03 3.24 6.42
N GLY A 43 4.76 4.10 7.09
CA GLY A 43 5.51 5.18 6.45
C GLY A 43 7.01 5.03 6.69
N THR A 44 7.81 5.58 5.79
CA THR A 44 9.25 5.65 6.02
C THR A 44 9.59 6.73 7.06
N GLY A 45 8.79 7.79 7.13
CA GLY A 45 8.93 8.85 8.12
C GLY A 45 8.09 8.64 9.37
N GLU A 46 8.35 9.45 10.39
CA GLU A 46 7.69 9.33 11.69
C GLU A 46 6.78 10.53 12.03
N TRP A 47 6.73 11.53 11.14
CA TRP A 47 6.06 12.81 11.44
C TRP A 47 4.58 12.67 11.82
N HIS A 48 3.91 11.67 11.29
CA HIS A 48 2.46 11.50 11.45
C HIS A 48 2.07 10.31 12.32
N VAL A 49 3.03 9.66 12.99
CA VAL A 49 2.75 8.47 13.82
C VAL A 49 1.60 8.75 14.79
N GLY A 50 0.60 7.87 14.78
CA GLY A 50 -0.61 7.98 15.60
C GLY A 50 -1.72 8.80 14.99
N ASN A 51 -1.47 9.51 13.88
CA ASN A 51 -2.49 10.33 13.23
C ASN A 51 -3.38 9.50 12.30
N PRO A 52 -4.63 9.94 12.10
CA PRO A 52 -5.47 9.35 11.05
C PRO A 52 -4.92 9.73 9.66
N PRO A 53 -5.38 9.08 8.59
CA PRO A 53 -5.08 9.53 7.24
C PRO A 53 -5.49 10.98 7.00
N ASP A 54 -4.86 11.62 6.01
CA ASP A 54 -5.20 12.98 5.57
C ASP A 54 -6.71 13.03 5.26
N TRP A 55 -7.40 14.09 5.72
CA TRP A 55 -8.85 14.19 5.56
C TRP A 55 -9.28 14.16 4.08
N ARG A 56 -8.44 14.65 3.18
CA ARG A 56 -8.70 14.62 1.73
C ARG A 56 -8.64 13.19 1.19
N ALA A 57 -7.66 12.42 1.67
CA ALA A 57 -7.56 11.00 1.31
C ALA A 57 -8.79 10.23 1.80
N ILE A 58 -9.21 10.49 3.03
CA ILE A 58 -10.43 9.89 3.61
C ILE A 58 -11.64 10.22 2.75
N GLU A 59 -11.82 11.49 2.41
CA GLU A 59 -13.00 11.97 1.67
C GLU A 59 -13.06 11.39 0.25
N HIS A 60 -11.95 11.45 -0.49
CA HIS A 60 -11.91 10.92 -1.85
C HIS A 60 -12.11 9.40 -1.89
N ALA A 61 -11.51 8.68 -0.94
CA ALA A 61 -11.70 7.23 -0.84
C ALA A 61 -13.15 6.88 -0.50
N ARG A 62 -13.76 7.63 0.41
CA ARG A 62 -15.15 7.41 0.84
C ARG A 62 -16.12 7.51 -0.32
N ARG A 63 -15.90 8.43 -1.24
CA ARG A 63 -16.74 8.60 -2.44
C ARG A 63 -16.73 7.36 -3.33
N ARG A 64 -15.70 6.52 -3.23
CA ARG A 64 -15.59 5.25 -3.97
C ARG A 64 -15.93 4.03 -3.10
N GLY A 65 -16.40 4.24 -1.87
CA GLY A 65 -16.80 3.16 -0.97
C GLY A 65 -15.69 2.60 -0.09
N TYR A 66 -14.54 3.29 0.01
CA TYR A 66 -13.44 2.85 0.86
C TYR A 66 -13.37 3.67 2.14
N GLU A 67 -13.29 3.01 3.29
CA GLU A 67 -13.22 3.66 4.60
C GLU A 67 -11.81 3.61 5.17
N LEU A 68 -11.20 4.79 5.34
CA LEU A 68 -9.83 4.95 5.81
C LEU A 68 -9.74 5.50 7.24
N ALA A 69 -10.81 6.12 7.75
CA ALA A 69 -10.75 6.96 8.96
C ALA A 69 -10.28 6.22 10.23
N HIS A 70 -10.47 4.90 10.28
CA HIS A 70 -10.08 4.09 11.44
C HIS A 70 -8.59 3.78 11.49
N LEU A 71 -7.85 4.00 10.40
CA LEU A 71 -6.43 3.70 10.34
C LEU A 71 -5.62 4.74 11.13
N ARG A 72 -4.43 4.33 11.58
CA ARG A 72 -3.49 5.22 12.27
C ARG A 72 -2.09 5.00 11.71
N ALA A 73 -1.39 6.09 11.45
CA ALA A 73 -0.05 6.05 10.87
C ALA A 73 0.93 5.40 11.84
N ARG A 74 1.85 4.61 11.28
CA ARG A 74 3.00 4.04 11.98
C ARG A 74 4.23 4.10 11.10
N GLN A 75 5.40 4.00 11.72
CA GLN A 75 6.66 3.97 10.97
C GLN A 75 7.05 2.52 10.67
N VAL A 76 7.56 2.28 9.46
CA VAL A 76 8.10 0.99 9.08
C VAL A 76 9.37 0.69 9.88
N GLY A 77 9.56 -0.56 10.26
CA GLY A 77 10.74 -1.02 10.97
C GLY A 77 11.33 -2.27 10.32
N ARG A 78 12.52 -2.65 10.77
CA ARG A 78 13.24 -3.81 10.23
C ARG A 78 12.43 -5.10 10.39
N ARG A 79 11.67 -5.22 11.48
CA ARG A 79 10.83 -6.39 11.75
C ARG A 79 9.76 -6.62 10.69
N ASP A 80 9.31 -5.55 10.02
CA ASP A 80 8.29 -5.67 8.99
C ASP A 80 8.73 -6.60 7.85
N PHE A 81 10.03 -6.65 7.56
CA PHE A 81 10.55 -7.54 6.50
C PHE A 81 10.50 -9.02 6.88
N ALA A 82 10.44 -9.33 8.17
CA ALA A 82 10.22 -10.70 8.64
C ALA A 82 8.73 -11.04 8.71
N ASP A 83 7.90 -10.04 9.03
CA ASP A 83 6.47 -10.23 9.26
C ASP A 83 5.64 -10.26 7.97
N PHE A 84 6.13 -9.67 6.88
CA PHE A 84 5.39 -9.55 5.62
C PHE A 84 6.08 -10.28 4.47
N ASP A 85 5.28 -10.96 3.65
CA ASP A 85 5.75 -11.68 2.47
C ASP A 85 6.01 -10.73 1.29
N TYR A 86 5.20 -9.68 1.19
CA TYR A 86 5.32 -8.63 0.17
C TYR A 86 5.35 -7.28 0.84
N VAL A 87 6.38 -6.50 0.51
CA VAL A 87 6.49 -5.09 0.91
C VAL A 87 6.49 -4.26 -0.37
N PHE A 88 5.45 -3.46 -0.54
CA PHE A 88 5.28 -2.61 -1.72
C PHE A 88 5.57 -1.16 -1.39
N ALA A 89 6.53 -0.57 -2.10
CA ALA A 89 6.81 0.86 -2.05
C ALA A 89 5.90 1.60 -3.03
N MET A 90 5.43 2.77 -2.64
CA MET A 90 4.59 3.60 -3.50
C MET A 90 5.40 4.34 -4.56
N ASP A 91 6.66 4.67 -4.27
CA ASP A 91 7.55 5.33 -5.23
C ASP A 91 9.00 4.88 -5.03
N ARG A 92 9.87 5.31 -5.96
CA ARG A 92 11.28 4.91 -5.93
C ARG A 92 12.04 5.47 -4.73
N SER A 93 11.64 6.63 -4.20
CA SER A 93 12.21 7.19 -2.96
C SER A 93 11.91 6.29 -1.76
N ASN A 94 10.67 5.85 -1.64
CA ASN A 94 10.29 4.90 -0.59
C ASN A 94 11.06 3.58 -0.74
N LEU A 95 11.20 3.10 -1.97
CA LEU A 95 11.92 1.85 -2.25
C LEU A 95 13.39 1.94 -1.84
N ALA A 96 14.04 3.07 -2.09
CA ALA A 96 15.44 3.28 -1.72
C ALA A 96 15.62 3.18 -0.19
N VAL A 97 14.73 3.81 0.58
CA VAL A 97 14.77 3.74 2.04
C VAL A 97 14.56 2.31 2.52
N LEU A 98 13.58 1.61 1.95
CA LEU A 98 13.26 0.23 2.33
C LEU A 98 14.40 -0.73 1.98
N THR A 99 15.03 -0.54 0.84
CA THR A 99 16.17 -1.35 0.42
C THR A 99 17.33 -1.23 1.42
N ALA A 100 17.60 -0.01 1.89
CA ALA A 100 18.63 0.24 2.89
C ALA A 100 18.27 -0.33 4.28
N LEU A 101 16.97 -0.34 4.61
CA LEU A 101 16.48 -0.81 5.91
C LEU A 101 16.41 -2.33 6.01
N ARG A 102 16.22 -3.01 4.88
CA ARG A 102 15.96 -4.44 4.83
C ARG A 102 17.13 -5.26 5.38
N PRO A 103 16.88 -6.16 6.37
CA PRO A 103 17.90 -7.10 6.83
C PRO A 103 18.31 -8.06 5.71
N ALA A 104 19.60 -8.42 5.68
CA ALA A 104 20.16 -9.29 4.64
C ALA A 104 19.54 -10.69 4.62
N ASP A 105 19.04 -11.18 5.75
CA ASP A 105 18.44 -12.51 5.89
C ASP A 105 16.95 -12.53 5.53
N CYS A 106 16.35 -11.39 5.24
CA CYS A 106 14.95 -11.31 4.82
C CYS A 106 14.87 -11.43 3.30
N THR A 107 14.08 -12.40 2.82
CA THR A 107 14.01 -12.78 1.40
C THR A 107 12.62 -12.60 0.77
N GLY A 108 11.67 -11.99 1.48
CA GLY A 108 10.35 -11.68 0.93
C GLY A 108 10.46 -10.69 -0.23
N HIS A 109 9.35 -10.50 -0.94
CA HIS A 109 9.31 -9.56 -2.06
C HIS A 109 9.37 -8.11 -1.57
N LEU A 110 10.27 -7.33 -2.14
CA LEU A 110 10.33 -5.88 -1.96
C LEU A 110 10.39 -5.24 -3.34
N GLY A 111 9.43 -4.37 -3.65
CA GLY A 111 9.40 -3.71 -4.95
C GLY A 111 8.35 -2.61 -5.01
N LEU A 112 8.23 -2.00 -6.18
CA LEU A 112 7.26 -0.95 -6.43
C LEU A 112 5.88 -1.55 -6.68
N PHE A 113 4.86 -0.95 -6.07
CA PHE A 113 3.49 -1.40 -6.24
C PHE A 113 3.05 -1.34 -7.71
N LEU A 114 3.40 -0.26 -8.41
CA LEU A 114 3.01 -0.09 -9.82
C LEU A 114 3.73 -1.03 -10.78
N ASP A 115 4.80 -1.69 -10.37
CA ASP A 115 5.48 -2.68 -11.22
C ASP A 115 4.58 -3.90 -11.52
N GLY A 116 3.52 -4.11 -10.73
CA GLY A 116 2.52 -5.14 -11.01
C GLY A 116 1.57 -4.82 -12.15
N ALA A 117 1.55 -3.56 -12.60
CA ALA A 117 0.68 -3.09 -13.68
C ALA A 117 1.49 -2.29 -14.72
N PRO A 118 2.38 -2.98 -15.47
CA PRO A 118 3.28 -2.29 -16.40
C PRO A 118 2.56 -1.52 -17.51
N GLU A 119 1.31 -1.87 -17.82
CA GLU A 119 0.48 -1.16 -18.81
C GLU A 119 0.20 0.29 -18.40
N LEU A 120 0.34 0.64 -17.12
CA LEU A 120 0.19 2.02 -16.66
C LEU A 120 1.33 2.92 -17.14
N ALA A 121 2.46 2.33 -17.54
CA ALA A 121 3.68 3.04 -17.97
C ALA A 121 4.17 4.05 -16.93
N MET A 122 3.94 3.75 -15.65
CA MET A 122 4.36 4.55 -14.49
C MET A 122 4.92 3.63 -13.42
N ARG A 123 5.95 4.10 -12.74
CA ARG A 123 6.55 3.33 -11.64
C ARG A 123 6.25 3.92 -10.27
N ASP A 124 5.97 5.22 -10.21
CA ASP A 124 5.69 5.93 -8.96
C ASP A 124 4.22 6.30 -8.87
N VAL A 125 3.60 6.09 -7.71
CA VAL A 125 2.35 6.73 -7.35
C VAL A 125 2.72 8.14 -6.87
N PRO A 126 2.35 9.20 -7.60
CA PRO A 126 2.70 10.56 -7.16
C PRO A 126 2.10 10.88 -5.81
N ASP A 127 2.85 11.61 -4.97
CA ASP A 127 2.37 12.05 -3.67
C ASP A 127 1.34 13.16 -3.86
N PRO A 128 0.07 12.98 -3.44
CA PRO A 128 -0.97 13.98 -3.66
C PRO A 128 -0.96 15.11 -2.64
N TYR A 129 -0.11 15.05 -1.63
CA TYR A 129 -0.18 15.92 -0.45
C TYR A 129 -0.22 17.41 -0.79
N ASP A 130 0.62 17.86 -1.72
CA ASP A 130 0.69 19.27 -2.15
C ASP A 130 -0.18 19.54 -3.38
N GLY A 131 -0.96 18.55 -3.82
CA GLY A 131 -1.83 18.69 -5.00
C GLY A 131 -3.26 19.02 -4.65
N GLY A 132 -4.07 19.22 -5.68
CA GLY A 132 -5.51 19.44 -5.55
C GLY A 132 -6.31 18.15 -5.62
N PRO A 133 -7.66 18.27 -5.74
CA PRO A 133 -8.54 17.09 -5.82
C PRO A 133 -8.15 16.08 -6.91
N GLU A 134 -7.67 16.56 -8.07
CA GLU A 134 -7.28 15.70 -9.19
C GLU A 134 -6.13 14.77 -8.78
N ALA A 135 -5.22 15.25 -7.92
CA ALA A 135 -4.09 14.45 -7.46
C ALA A 135 -4.56 13.26 -6.62
N PHE A 136 -5.55 13.47 -5.77
CA PHE A 136 -6.14 12.39 -4.96
C PHE A 136 -6.91 11.40 -5.80
N GLU A 137 -7.67 11.88 -6.81
CA GLU A 137 -8.41 11.01 -7.73
C GLU A 137 -7.45 10.19 -8.58
N ARG A 138 -6.36 10.79 -9.07
CA ARG A 138 -5.34 10.06 -9.83
C ARG A 138 -4.65 9.01 -8.96
N MET A 139 -4.35 9.32 -7.71
CA MET A 139 -3.79 8.35 -6.76
C MET A 139 -4.71 7.14 -6.64
N LEU A 140 -6.00 7.37 -6.46
CA LEU A 140 -6.98 6.28 -6.37
C LEU A 140 -7.04 5.46 -7.65
N ASP A 141 -7.05 6.10 -8.83
CA ASP A 141 -7.06 5.40 -10.11
C ASP A 141 -5.86 4.44 -10.24
N LEU A 142 -4.67 4.93 -9.91
CA LEU A 142 -3.44 4.12 -10.00
C LEU A 142 -3.45 2.96 -9.00
N ILE A 143 -3.87 3.23 -7.77
CA ILE A 143 -3.93 2.22 -6.72
C ILE A 143 -4.97 1.15 -7.05
N GLU A 144 -6.13 1.54 -7.58
CA GLU A 144 -7.14 0.56 -8.00
C GLU A 144 -6.63 -0.34 -9.13
N ALA A 145 -5.98 0.26 -10.13
CA ALA A 145 -5.44 -0.50 -11.27
C ALA A 145 -4.36 -1.50 -10.83
N ALA A 146 -3.42 -1.04 -10.00
CA ALA A 146 -2.35 -1.91 -9.48
C ALA A 146 -2.90 -2.99 -8.55
N SER A 147 -3.90 -2.65 -7.73
CA SER A 147 -4.56 -3.62 -6.85
C SER A 147 -5.20 -4.76 -7.64
N ARG A 148 -5.92 -4.43 -8.72
CA ARG A 148 -6.53 -5.46 -9.59
C ARG A 148 -5.47 -6.36 -10.21
N ALA A 149 -4.36 -5.77 -10.68
CA ALA A 149 -3.28 -6.53 -11.30
C ALA A 149 -2.62 -7.49 -10.30
N TRP A 150 -2.26 -6.99 -9.12
CA TRP A 150 -1.62 -7.82 -8.09
C TRP A 150 -2.56 -8.89 -7.54
N VAL A 151 -3.83 -8.59 -7.36
CA VAL A 151 -4.81 -9.59 -6.91
C VAL A 151 -4.86 -10.75 -7.90
N ARG A 152 -4.88 -10.49 -9.21
CA ARG A 152 -4.81 -11.54 -10.23
C ARG A 152 -3.53 -12.37 -10.11
N THR A 153 -2.39 -11.71 -9.91
CA THR A 153 -1.10 -12.37 -9.79
C THR A 153 -1.01 -13.25 -8.54
N LEU A 154 -1.56 -12.78 -7.43
CA LEU A 154 -1.44 -13.45 -6.13
C LEU A 154 -2.57 -14.44 -5.86
N ALA A 155 -3.66 -14.41 -6.62
CA ALA A 155 -4.82 -15.28 -6.41
C ALA A 155 -4.44 -16.78 -6.32
N PRO A 156 -3.56 -17.34 -7.17
CA PRO A 156 -3.19 -18.74 -7.07
C PRO A 156 -2.55 -19.14 -5.73
N ARG A 157 -1.97 -18.19 -5.03
CA ARG A 157 -1.36 -18.45 -3.71
C ARG A 157 -2.38 -18.49 -2.57
N LEU A 158 -3.61 -18.03 -2.85
CA LEU A 158 -4.66 -17.90 -1.85
C LEU A 158 -5.86 -18.84 -2.09
N THR A 159 -5.80 -19.61 -3.15
CA THR A 159 -6.85 -20.60 -3.50
C THR A 159 -6.47 -22.03 -3.17
#